data_d60f4936887bb318bd1196b2d2e64841
#
_entry.id   d60f4936887bb318bd1196b2d2e64841
#
_cell.length_a   1.000
_cell.length_b   1.000
_cell.length_c   1.000
_cell.angle_alpha   90.00
_cell.angle_beta   90.00
_cell.angle_gamma   90.00
#
_symmetry.space_group_name_H-M   'P 1'
#
loop_
_entity.id
_entity.type
_entity.pdbx_description
1 polymer ?
#
loop_
_entity_poly.entity_id
_entity_poly.type
_entity_poly.pdbx_seq_one_letter_code
_entity_poly.pdbx_strand_id
1 'polypeptide(L)'
;MIKKFCEIKFIKKGEGFLMKNNMKKKLPIGISDFKEIIERDYYYFDKTKFIENLLEDGFKVNLFTRPRRFGKTLNMSMLKYFFDIEKKDENKKLFENLDISESRYFEKQGNYPVISISFRTYGEKNWENGFKRVKEIIRNLYTDCKFLTEKMDEIEIEEFNSVRRGLDSANWKSSLFNLSKYLYEYYGKKVVVLIDEYDQPIIDSYIKGYYEEAIDFFKSFYGIVLKDNEYLEMGVMTGILRVAKENIFSGLNNLKVYTILNNRFTEYFGIMEAEAGQALKDFDLEVEMEDMQRWYNGYLFGDVRAYNPWSVINFLAEGKLKPYWVNTSGNDLIKLYLQKLRDEIFDDFSRLLNKEAILKIINDNMTFGNLEANFSRNIWNLFFHSGYLTLAEKYDEDYDDAYLKIPNEEILKMFSEMFIDVYFENYDDFLEMTHALKNGNIDKFKLELKKILLENVGIFDVSGDYKEQFYHGLMLGLVLMLKKEYEITSNNFAGKGRYDLLLKPKNTERRKEGIILELKVAKADNNLSESEIYEKLEKECEAALEQIEKREYASVLRNAGIYNILKVGAAFFGKELEVKFKREV
;
A
#
# COMPACT_ATOMS: atom_id res chain seq x y z
N MET A 1 20.32 25.19 -36.10
CA MET A 1 20.68 26.28 -35.17
C MET A 1 20.39 25.81 -33.74
N ILE A 2 21.25 24.88 -33.28
CA ILE A 2 21.23 24.37 -31.89
C ILE A 2 22.68 24.15 -31.53
N LYS A 3 23.26 25.02 -30.74
CA LYS A 3 24.52 24.87 -30.00
C LYS A 3 24.51 25.89 -28.87
N LYS A 4 24.59 25.39 -27.65
CA LYS A 4 24.97 26.01 -26.37
C LYS A 4 24.30 25.19 -25.26
N PHE A 5 24.95 24.61 -24.23
CA PHE A 5 26.09 25.02 -23.47
C PHE A 5 26.84 23.78 -22.90
N CYS A 6 28.12 23.69 -23.14
CA CYS A 6 29.07 23.06 -22.25
C CYS A 6 30.11 24.13 -21.91
N GLU A 7 30.05 24.71 -20.73
CA GLU A 7 31.19 25.50 -20.20
C GLU A 7 32.09 24.60 -19.34
N ILE A 8 33.23 24.25 -19.93
CA ILE A 8 34.33 23.61 -19.22
C ILE A 8 35.16 24.72 -18.55
N LYS A 9 35.15 24.78 -17.23
CA LYS A 9 36.16 25.55 -16.48
C LYS A 9 37.45 24.75 -16.37
N PHE A 10 38.47 25.17 -17.09
CA PHE A 10 39.86 24.70 -16.90
C PHE A 10 40.46 25.39 -15.65
N ILE A 11 40.87 24.59 -14.67
CA ILE A 11 41.80 25.00 -13.61
C ILE A 11 43.08 24.16 -13.76
N LYS A 12 44.21 24.83 -13.65
CA LYS A 12 45.55 24.38 -13.97
C LYS A 12 46.07 23.21 -13.12
N LYS A 13 46.88 22.39 -13.77
CA LYS A 13 47.68 21.26 -13.30
C LYS A 13 48.32 21.39 -11.93
N GLY A 14 48.20 20.31 -11.16
CA GLY A 14 49.02 19.93 -10.01
C GLY A 14 48.27 18.92 -9.16
N GLU A 15 48.74 17.66 -9.16
CA GLU A 15 48.30 16.52 -8.37
C GLU A 15 47.14 15.70 -8.97
N GLY A 16 47.43 14.40 -9.19
CA GLY A 16 46.54 13.44 -9.82
C GLY A 16 45.27 13.20 -9.01
N PHE A 17 44.22 13.89 -9.39
CA PHE A 17 42.85 13.55 -9.02
C PHE A 17 42.33 12.58 -10.08
N LEU A 18 42.18 11.33 -9.71
CA LEU A 18 41.29 10.40 -10.39
C LEU A 18 39.92 11.03 -10.43
N MET A 19 39.51 11.60 -11.58
CA MET A 19 38.11 11.96 -11.80
C MET A 19 37.28 10.67 -11.72
N LYS A 20 36.64 10.39 -10.58
CA LYS A 20 35.47 9.54 -10.56
C LYS A 20 34.44 10.23 -11.47
N ASN A 21 34.22 9.67 -12.66
CA ASN A 21 33.04 9.97 -13.46
C ASN A 21 31.81 9.57 -12.63
N ASN A 22 31.23 10.51 -11.89
CA ASN A 22 29.96 10.31 -11.17
C ASN A 22 28.80 10.31 -12.17
N MET A 23 28.74 9.30 -13.06
CA MET A 23 27.49 8.99 -13.72
C MET A 23 26.57 8.39 -12.66
N LYS A 24 25.46 9.08 -12.36
CA LYS A 24 24.42 8.58 -11.45
C LYS A 24 23.98 7.20 -11.93
N LYS A 25 23.95 6.23 -11.02
CA LYS A 25 23.42 4.89 -11.32
C LYS A 25 21.97 4.99 -11.79
N LYS A 26 21.57 4.11 -12.71
CA LYS A 26 20.17 4.02 -13.15
C LYS A 26 19.29 3.46 -12.03
N LEU A 27 18.07 3.91 -11.95
CA LEU A 27 17.09 3.42 -10.98
C LEU A 27 16.31 2.21 -11.54
N PRO A 28 16.10 1.13 -10.75
CA PRO A 28 15.49 -0.12 -11.22
C PRO A 28 13.95 -0.03 -11.24
N ILE A 29 13.38 0.95 -11.95
CA ILE A 29 11.93 1.13 -12.02
C ILE A 29 11.28 -0.07 -12.72
N GLY A 30 10.42 -0.80 -11.98
CA GLY A 30 9.70 -1.96 -12.52
C GLY A 30 10.52 -3.24 -12.59
N ILE A 31 11.80 -3.22 -12.21
CA ILE A 31 12.69 -4.38 -12.20
C ILE A 31 12.63 -5.05 -10.83
N SER A 32 12.35 -6.34 -10.80
CA SER A 32 12.30 -7.16 -9.57
C SER A 32 13.23 -8.39 -9.65
N ASP A 33 14.02 -8.51 -10.70
CA ASP A 33 15.06 -9.54 -10.82
C ASP A 33 16.38 -9.02 -10.26
N PHE A 34 16.89 -9.69 -9.22
CA PHE A 34 18.10 -9.30 -8.52
C PHE A 34 19.34 -9.34 -9.44
N LYS A 35 19.46 -10.38 -10.28
CA LYS A 35 20.59 -10.52 -11.21
C LYS A 35 20.62 -9.36 -12.20
N GLU A 36 19.47 -9.01 -12.77
CA GLU A 36 19.37 -7.88 -13.70
C GLU A 36 19.78 -6.56 -13.04
N ILE A 37 19.39 -6.35 -11.77
CA ILE A 37 19.78 -5.13 -11.03
C ILE A 37 21.29 -5.04 -10.85
N ILE A 38 21.94 -6.13 -10.44
CA ILE A 38 23.39 -6.13 -10.17
C ILE A 38 24.20 -6.08 -11.46
N GLU A 39 23.90 -6.93 -12.46
CA GLU A 39 24.66 -7.00 -13.71
C GLU A 39 24.59 -5.72 -14.55
N ARG A 40 23.46 -4.99 -14.48
CA ARG A 40 23.28 -3.72 -15.19
C ARG A 40 23.68 -2.50 -14.37
N ASP A 41 24.28 -2.70 -13.19
CA ASP A 41 24.73 -1.66 -12.26
C ASP A 41 23.64 -0.63 -11.92
N TYR A 42 22.40 -1.11 -11.65
CA TYR A 42 21.34 -0.26 -11.13
C TYR A 42 21.61 0.13 -9.67
N TYR A 43 20.99 1.20 -9.21
CA TYR A 43 21.02 1.60 -7.81
C TYR A 43 20.27 0.56 -6.96
N TYR A 44 20.97 -0.07 -6.04
CA TYR A 44 20.44 -1.12 -5.18
C TYR A 44 20.57 -0.74 -3.70
N PHE A 45 19.48 -0.84 -2.95
CA PHE A 45 19.52 -0.77 -1.50
C PHE A 45 19.86 -2.16 -0.99
N ASP A 46 21.06 -2.33 -0.45
CA ASP A 46 21.54 -3.66 -0.05
C ASP A 46 20.71 -4.25 1.09
N LYS A 47 20.04 -5.36 0.80
CA LYS A 47 19.24 -6.14 1.74
C LYS A 47 19.78 -7.56 1.93
N THR A 48 21.00 -7.82 1.51
CA THR A 48 21.55 -9.19 1.51
C THR A 48 21.79 -9.77 2.89
N LYS A 49 21.88 -8.97 3.95
CA LYS A 49 21.83 -9.43 5.35
C LYS A 49 20.54 -10.18 5.70
N PHE A 50 19.49 -10.04 4.91
CA PHE A 50 18.29 -10.88 5.03
C PHE A 50 18.64 -12.37 4.96
N ILE A 51 19.57 -12.75 4.09
CA ILE A 51 20.03 -14.13 3.92
C ILE A 51 20.70 -14.63 5.20
N GLU A 52 21.58 -13.82 5.78
CA GLU A 52 22.25 -14.14 7.04
C GLU A 52 21.26 -14.40 8.17
N ASN A 53 20.36 -13.45 8.40
CA ASN A 53 19.36 -13.57 9.47
C ASN A 53 18.39 -14.74 9.25
N LEU A 54 18.05 -15.03 7.97
CA LEU A 54 17.20 -16.17 7.63
C LEU A 54 17.90 -17.51 7.98
N LEU A 55 19.19 -17.62 7.72
CA LEU A 55 19.99 -18.81 8.02
C LEU A 55 20.28 -18.93 9.53
N GLU A 56 20.43 -17.82 10.25
CA GLU A 56 20.59 -17.80 11.71
C GLU A 56 19.34 -18.28 12.43
N ASP A 57 18.16 -17.84 12.01
CA ASP A 57 16.88 -18.24 12.62
C ASP A 57 16.62 -19.74 12.45
N GLY A 58 17.10 -20.35 11.36
CA GLY A 58 17.11 -21.79 11.15
C GLY A 58 15.74 -22.48 11.10
N PHE A 59 14.63 -21.73 10.93
CA PHE A 59 13.31 -22.31 10.77
C PHE A 59 13.14 -22.99 9.42
N LYS A 60 12.47 -24.14 9.44
CA LYS A 60 12.29 -24.97 8.25
C LYS A 60 11.44 -24.31 7.18
N VAL A 61 10.36 -23.62 7.58
CA VAL A 61 9.46 -22.90 6.68
C VAL A 61 9.20 -21.51 7.22
N ASN A 62 9.43 -20.51 6.40
CA ASN A 62 9.30 -19.10 6.74
C ASN A 62 8.27 -18.41 5.83
N LEU A 63 7.30 -17.73 6.42
CA LEU A 63 6.31 -16.92 5.71
C LEU A 63 6.50 -15.45 6.07
N PHE A 64 6.74 -14.62 5.08
CA PHE A 64 6.84 -13.17 5.22
C PHE A 64 5.61 -12.50 4.63
N THR A 65 4.78 -11.88 5.47
CA THR A 65 3.66 -11.05 5.00
C THR A 65 4.04 -9.58 5.07
N ARG A 66 4.02 -8.93 3.93
CA ARG A 66 4.34 -7.50 3.79
C ARG A 66 3.40 -6.86 2.76
N PRO A 67 3.12 -5.57 2.86
CA PRO A 67 2.31 -4.87 1.87
C PRO A 67 2.86 -4.99 0.44
N ARG A 68 2.05 -4.65 -0.54
CA ARG A 68 2.49 -4.60 -1.94
C ARG A 68 3.61 -3.56 -2.12
N ARG A 69 4.55 -3.84 -3.02
CA ARG A 69 5.67 -2.94 -3.38
C ARG A 69 6.74 -2.73 -2.31
N PHE A 70 6.79 -3.59 -1.28
CA PHE A 70 7.82 -3.58 -0.23
C PHE A 70 8.98 -4.56 -0.49
N GLY A 71 9.32 -4.85 -1.74
CA GLY A 71 10.52 -5.60 -2.10
C GLY A 71 10.44 -7.13 -1.98
N LYS A 72 9.26 -7.73 -1.70
CA LYS A 72 9.09 -9.18 -1.55
C LYS A 72 9.69 -9.99 -2.70
N THR A 73 9.25 -9.72 -3.93
CA THR A 73 9.70 -10.42 -5.13
C THR A 73 11.20 -10.25 -5.38
N LEU A 74 11.77 -9.07 -5.10
CA LEU A 74 13.20 -8.83 -5.23
C LEU A 74 14.00 -9.67 -4.23
N ASN A 75 13.56 -9.73 -2.97
CA ASN A 75 14.18 -10.59 -1.97
C ASN A 75 14.08 -12.08 -2.34
N MET A 76 12.94 -12.52 -2.89
CA MET A 76 12.81 -13.91 -3.39
C MET A 76 13.76 -14.19 -4.57
N SER A 77 13.91 -13.25 -5.49
CA SER A 77 14.89 -13.33 -6.58
C SER A 77 16.32 -13.40 -6.04
N MET A 78 16.67 -12.58 -5.05
CA MET A 78 17.97 -12.60 -4.38
C MET A 78 18.24 -13.96 -3.73
N LEU A 79 17.30 -14.52 -2.98
CA LEU A 79 17.44 -15.85 -2.38
C LEU A 79 17.63 -16.94 -3.43
N LYS A 80 16.88 -16.88 -4.55
CA LYS A 80 17.02 -17.82 -5.66
C LYS A 80 18.47 -17.84 -6.15
N TYR A 81 19.04 -16.69 -6.51
CA TYR A 81 20.40 -16.62 -7.02
C TYR A 81 21.47 -16.94 -5.96
N PHE A 82 21.20 -16.66 -4.69
CA PHE A 82 22.13 -17.01 -3.63
C PHE A 82 22.25 -18.53 -3.43
N PHE A 83 21.14 -19.25 -3.39
CA PHE A 83 21.16 -20.68 -3.08
C PHE A 83 21.44 -21.59 -4.29
N ASP A 84 21.16 -21.12 -5.51
CA ASP A 84 21.15 -21.93 -6.74
C ASP A 84 22.49 -22.62 -7.03
N ILE A 85 22.47 -23.97 -6.98
CA ILE A 85 23.65 -24.82 -7.21
C ILE A 85 24.03 -24.90 -8.69
N GLU A 86 23.10 -24.71 -9.62
CA GLU A 86 23.35 -24.89 -11.05
C GLU A 86 24.30 -23.84 -11.61
N LYS A 87 24.16 -22.61 -11.13
CA LYS A 87 24.95 -21.45 -11.59
C LYS A 87 25.82 -20.87 -10.48
N LYS A 88 26.36 -21.73 -9.62
CA LYS A 88 27.10 -21.35 -8.42
C LYS A 88 28.14 -20.25 -8.67
N ASP A 89 29.08 -20.48 -9.61
CA ASP A 89 30.19 -19.58 -9.83
C ASP A 89 29.80 -18.29 -10.56
N GLU A 90 28.78 -18.35 -11.40
CA GLU A 90 28.20 -17.18 -12.06
C GLU A 90 27.46 -16.31 -11.02
N ASN A 91 26.59 -16.92 -10.23
CA ASN A 91 25.79 -16.23 -9.25
C ASN A 91 26.60 -15.69 -8.07
N LYS A 92 27.73 -16.31 -7.72
CA LYS A 92 28.63 -15.83 -6.66
C LYS A 92 29.06 -14.39 -6.89
N LYS A 93 29.36 -14.02 -8.13
CA LYS A 93 29.79 -12.67 -8.53
C LYS A 93 28.74 -11.59 -8.22
N LEU A 94 27.47 -11.96 -8.17
CA LEU A 94 26.39 -11.02 -7.87
C LEU A 94 26.44 -10.50 -6.42
N PHE A 95 27.14 -11.22 -5.54
CA PHE A 95 27.15 -10.95 -4.10
C PHE A 95 28.51 -10.45 -3.58
N GLU A 96 29.59 -10.45 -4.39
CA GLU A 96 30.97 -10.19 -3.95
C GLU A 96 31.19 -8.81 -3.31
N ASN A 97 30.34 -7.81 -3.64
CA ASN A 97 30.46 -6.45 -3.12
C ASN A 97 29.26 -6.06 -2.24
N LEU A 98 28.53 -7.03 -1.72
CA LEU A 98 27.34 -6.83 -0.89
C LEU A 98 27.58 -7.34 0.53
N ASP A 99 26.83 -6.85 1.48
CA ASP A 99 27.00 -7.13 2.91
C ASP A 99 27.10 -8.63 3.25
N ILE A 100 26.36 -9.49 2.55
CA ILE A 100 26.41 -10.95 2.76
C ILE A 100 27.77 -11.56 2.47
N SER A 101 28.61 -10.93 1.63
CA SER A 101 29.93 -11.44 1.29
C SER A 101 30.89 -11.48 2.49
N GLU A 102 30.65 -10.66 3.48
CA GLU A 102 31.41 -10.61 4.74
C GLU A 102 30.90 -11.60 5.81
N SER A 103 29.72 -12.21 5.58
CA SER A 103 29.09 -13.14 6.51
C SER A 103 29.70 -14.53 6.43
N ARG A 104 29.80 -15.21 7.58
CA ARG A 104 30.13 -16.64 7.65
C ARG A 104 29.19 -17.53 6.83
N TYR A 105 27.97 -17.08 6.61
CA TYR A 105 26.98 -17.81 5.82
C TYR A 105 27.20 -17.69 4.30
N PHE A 106 28.16 -16.89 3.85
CA PHE A 106 28.53 -16.84 2.43
C PHE A 106 29.01 -18.19 1.89
N GLU A 107 29.54 -19.06 2.74
CA GLU A 107 29.87 -20.46 2.38
C GLU A 107 28.68 -21.28 1.87
N LYS A 108 27.45 -20.88 2.21
CA LYS A 108 26.20 -21.55 1.75
C LYS A 108 25.78 -21.16 0.35
N GLN A 109 26.45 -20.13 -0.25
CA GLN A 109 26.16 -19.69 -1.60
C GLN A 109 26.37 -20.82 -2.62
N GLY A 110 25.36 -21.04 -3.48
CA GLY A 110 25.41 -22.02 -4.56
C GLY A 110 25.49 -23.48 -4.08
N ASN A 111 24.87 -23.81 -2.94
CA ASN A 111 24.96 -25.15 -2.36
C ASN A 111 23.66 -25.95 -2.38
N TYR A 112 22.57 -25.40 -2.91
CA TYR A 112 21.25 -26.04 -2.88
C TYR A 112 20.56 -25.98 -4.25
N PRO A 113 19.88 -27.04 -4.70
CA PRO A 113 18.92 -26.90 -5.79
C PRO A 113 17.75 -26.03 -5.33
N VAL A 114 17.22 -25.20 -6.22
CA VAL A 114 16.17 -24.22 -5.89
C VAL A 114 14.95 -24.46 -6.76
N ILE A 115 13.79 -24.62 -6.12
CA ILE A 115 12.47 -24.54 -6.75
C ILE A 115 11.91 -23.15 -6.46
N SER A 116 11.68 -22.35 -7.50
CA SER A 116 11.15 -20.99 -7.34
C SER A 116 9.91 -20.78 -8.21
N ILE A 117 8.78 -20.46 -7.57
CA ILE A 117 7.51 -20.17 -8.24
C ILE A 117 6.96 -18.82 -7.77
N SER A 118 6.21 -18.15 -8.66
CA SER A 118 5.50 -16.92 -8.33
C SER A 118 4.09 -16.94 -8.91
N PHE A 119 3.11 -16.57 -8.09
CA PHE A 119 1.71 -16.44 -8.49
C PHE A 119 1.32 -14.98 -8.84
N ARG A 120 2.30 -14.09 -9.01
CA ARG A 120 2.09 -12.67 -9.31
C ARG A 120 1.18 -12.40 -10.51
N THR A 121 1.22 -13.26 -11.50
CA THR A 121 0.43 -13.14 -12.74
C THR A 121 -0.80 -14.05 -12.76
N TYR A 122 -1.23 -14.50 -11.60
CA TYR A 122 -2.47 -15.28 -11.49
C TYR A 122 -3.68 -14.42 -11.91
N GLY A 123 -4.70 -14.20 -11.60
CA GLY A 123 -5.69 -13.19 -12.02
C GLY A 123 -6.84 -13.76 -12.86
N GLU A 124 -7.08 -15.06 -12.77
CA GLU A 124 -8.02 -15.80 -13.63
C GLU A 124 -9.48 -15.65 -13.18
N LYS A 125 -10.42 -15.75 -14.14
CA LYS A 125 -11.84 -15.46 -13.91
C LYS A 125 -12.63 -16.60 -13.27
N ASN A 126 -12.17 -17.83 -13.37
CA ASN A 126 -12.78 -19.05 -12.85
C ASN A 126 -11.72 -20.10 -12.54
N TRP A 127 -12.12 -21.16 -11.83
CA TRP A 127 -11.20 -22.22 -11.42
C TRP A 127 -10.55 -22.95 -12.60
N GLU A 128 -11.29 -23.22 -13.68
CA GLU A 128 -10.73 -23.93 -14.84
C GLU A 128 -9.53 -23.19 -15.43
N ASN A 129 -9.66 -21.88 -15.64
CA ASN A 129 -8.56 -21.04 -16.14
C ASN A 129 -7.46 -20.89 -15.08
N GLY A 130 -7.82 -20.72 -13.80
CA GLY A 130 -6.88 -20.65 -12.69
C GLY A 130 -6.03 -21.92 -12.60
N PHE A 131 -6.63 -23.08 -12.72
CA PHE A 131 -5.91 -24.34 -12.70
C PHE A 131 -5.04 -24.54 -13.94
N LYS A 132 -5.49 -24.11 -15.13
CA LYS A 132 -4.62 -24.08 -16.33
C LYS A 132 -3.39 -23.23 -16.10
N ARG A 133 -3.55 -22.05 -15.45
CA ARG A 133 -2.42 -21.16 -15.12
C ARG A 133 -1.44 -21.81 -14.13
N VAL A 134 -1.94 -22.49 -13.11
CA VAL A 134 -1.11 -23.27 -12.17
C VAL A 134 -0.33 -24.36 -12.92
N LYS A 135 -1.01 -25.12 -13.79
CA LYS A 135 -0.35 -26.14 -14.64
C LYS A 135 0.76 -25.53 -15.49
N GLU A 136 0.55 -24.38 -16.11
CA GLU A 136 1.58 -23.69 -16.91
C GLU A 136 2.83 -23.35 -16.09
N ILE A 137 2.65 -22.78 -14.89
CA ILE A 137 3.76 -22.43 -13.99
C ILE A 137 4.57 -23.69 -13.65
N ILE A 138 3.90 -24.78 -13.26
CA ILE A 138 4.56 -26.03 -12.88
C ILE A 138 5.23 -26.70 -14.09
N ARG A 139 4.57 -26.71 -15.26
CA ARG A 139 5.14 -27.25 -16.50
C ARG A 139 6.46 -26.56 -16.90
N ASN A 140 6.53 -25.26 -16.73
CA ASN A 140 7.75 -24.52 -17.02
C ASN A 140 8.91 -24.98 -16.10
N LEU A 141 8.65 -25.13 -14.78
CA LEU A 141 9.65 -25.69 -13.87
C LEU A 141 10.13 -27.09 -14.30
N TYR A 142 9.22 -27.97 -14.64
CA TYR A 142 9.57 -29.31 -15.09
C TYR A 142 10.31 -29.30 -16.44
N THR A 143 10.02 -28.32 -17.29
CA THR A 143 10.73 -28.15 -18.57
C THR A 143 12.16 -27.68 -18.35
N ASP A 144 12.36 -26.73 -17.45
CA ASP A 144 13.68 -26.23 -17.07
C ASP A 144 14.53 -27.36 -16.42
N CYS A 145 13.89 -28.24 -15.65
CA CYS A 145 14.53 -29.37 -14.98
C CYS A 145 14.58 -30.66 -15.83
N LYS A 146 14.44 -30.59 -17.17
CA LYS A 146 14.43 -31.77 -18.04
C LYS A 146 15.65 -32.67 -17.90
N PHE A 147 16.80 -32.11 -17.55
CA PHE A 147 18.06 -32.84 -17.35
C PHE A 147 17.97 -33.92 -16.25
N LEU A 148 17.03 -33.80 -15.31
CA LEU A 148 16.82 -34.76 -14.23
C LEU A 148 16.48 -36.17 -14.76
N THR A 149 15.85 -36.27 -15.93
CA THR A 149 15.49 -37.56 -16.53
C THR A 149 16.67 -38.47 -16.84
N GLU A 150 17.92 -37.94 -16.81
CA GLU A 150 19.12 -38.74 -17.02
C GLU A 150 19.42 -39.72 -15.88
N LYS A 151 18.86 -39.48 -14.69
CA LYS A 151 19.07 -40.31 -13.49
C LYS A 151 17.80 -40.99 -12.95
N MET A 152 16.69 -40.88 -13.68
CA MET A 152 15.39 -41.43 -13.30
C MET A 152 15.18 -42.83 -13.89
N ASP A 153 14.39 -43.66 -13.21
CA ASP A 153 13.90 -44.89 -13.77
C ASP A 153 12.73 -44.65 -14.75
N GLU A 154 12.24 -45.72 -15.42
CA GLU A 154 11.18 -45.60 -16.42
C GLU A 154 9.87 -45.07 -15.85
N ILE A 155 9.50 -45.45 -14.63
CA ILE A 155 8.28 -44.99 -13.96
C ILE A 155 8.38 -43.51 -13.61
N GLU A 156 9.49 -43.10 -13.04
CA GLU A 156 9.77 -41.71 -12.70
C GLU A 156 9.78 -40.80 -13.93
N ILE A 157 10.35 -41.29 -15.06
CA ILE A 157 10.32 -40.59 -16.35
C ILE A 157 8.88 -40.41 -16.83
N GLU A 158 8.04 -41.41 -16.71
CA GLU A 158 6.61 -41.34 -17.12
C GLU A 158 5.86 -40.32 -16.26
N GLU A 159 6.01 -40.37 -14.93
CA GLU A 159 5.40 -39.40 -13.99
C GLU A 159 5.89 -37.97 -14.25
N PHE A 160 7.19 -37.77 -14.38
CA PHE A 160 7.80 -36.48 -14.69
C PHE A 160 7.28 -35.91 -16.00
N ASN A 161 7.24 -36.74 -17.05
CA ASN A 161 6.76 -36.31 -18.34
C ASN A 161 5.24 -36.07 -18.37
N SER A 162 4.44 -36.75 -17.54
CA SER A 162 3.01 -36.46 -17.41
C SER A 162 2.75 -35.03 -16.98
N VAL A 163 3.50 -34.53 -15.96
CA VAL A 163 3.44 -33.15 -15.51
C VAL A 163 3.99 -32.19 -16.58
N ARG A 164 5.16 -32.49 -17.15
CA ARG A 164 5.78 -31.65 -18.17
C ARG A 164 4.94 -31.47 -19.43
N ARG A 165 4.20 -32.50 -19.83
CA ARG A 165 3.27 -32.46 -20.98
C ARG A 165 1.93 -31.81 -20.63
N GLY A 166 1.63 -31.65 -19.35
CA GLY A 166 0.38 -31.05 -18.90
C GLY A 166 -0.82 -31.95 -18.91
N LEU A 167 -0.60 -33.29 -18.75
CA LEU A 167 -1.69 -34.27 -18.79
C LEU A 167 -2.61 -34.10 -17.59
N ASP A 168 -3.90 -34.28 -17.80
CA ASP A 168 -4.90 -34.19 -16.73
C ASP A 168 -4.73 -35.33 -15.70
N SER A 169 -4.18 -36.48 -16.10
CA SER A 169 -3.85 -37.60 -15.22
C SER A 169 -2.65 -37.36 -14.30
N ALA A 170 -1.89 -36.30 -14.50
CA ALA A 170 -0.72 -36.01 -13.67
C ALA A 170 -1.14 -35.62 -12.24
N ASN A 171 -0.31 -35.97 -11.25
CA ASN A 171 -0.54 -35.61 -9.85
C ASN A 171 -0.06 -34.19 -9.57
N TRP A 172 -0.89 -33.19 -9.90
CA TRP A 172 -0.59 -31.77 -9.76
C TRP A 172 -0.38 -31.32 -8.33
N LYS A 173 -1.12 -31.90 -7.37
CA LYS A 173 -1.01 -31.55 -5.94
C LYS A 173 0.35 -31.94 -5.36
N SER A 174 0.97 -33.03 -5.83
CA SER A 174 2.29 -33.51 -5.38
C SER A 174 3.45 -33.04 -6.25
N SER A 175 3.21 -32.26 -7.29
CA SER A 175 4.23 -31.93 -8.30
C SER A 175 5.49 -31.28 -7.73
N LEU A 176 5.37 -30.31 -6.78
CA LEU A 176 6.54 -29.69 -6.17
C LEU A 176 7.30 -30.63 -5.22
N PHE A 177 6.59 -31.51 -4.53
CA PHE A 177 7.22 -32.55 -3.70
C PHE A 177 8.01 -33.54 -4.55
N ASN A 178 7.41 -34.05 -5.63
CA ASN A 178 8.09 -34.96 -6.55
C ASN A 178 9.32 -34.29 -7.18
N LEU A 179 9.19 -33.02 -7.58
CA LEU A 179 10.34 -32.28 -8.10
C LEU A 179 11.44 -32.11 -7.03
N SER A 180 11.06 -31.91 -5.76
CA SER A 180 12.03 -31.85 -4.65
C SER A 180 12.77 -33.19 -4.48
N LYS A 181 12.06 -34.32 -4.59
CA LYS A 181 12.67 -35.67 -4.57
C LYS A 181 13.68 -35.82 -5.71
N TYR A 182 13.28 -35.56 -6.95
CA TYR A 182 14.12 -35.74 -8.12
C TYR A 182 15.37 -34.84 -8.08
N LEU A 183 15.25 -33.61 -7.63
CA LEU A 183 16.38 -32.71 -7.43
C LEU A 183 17.34 -33.21 -6.35
N TYR A 184 16.80 -33.73 -5.23
CA TYR A 184 17.60 -34.31 -4.16
C TYR A 184 18.38 -35.56 -4.65
N GLU A 185 17.74 -36.44 -5.37
CA GLU A 185 18.38 -37.66 -5.93
C GLU A 185 19.47 -37.29 -6.97
N TYR A 186 19.26 -36.23 -7.74
CA TYR A 186 20.23 -35.78 -8.74
C TYR A 186 21.46 -35.14 -8.10
N TYR A 187 21.29 -34.19 -7.16
CA TYR A 187 22.37 -33.38 -6.59
C TYR A 187 22.90 -33.93 -5.24
N GLY A 188 22.22 -34.84 -4.58
CA GLY A 188 22.55 -35.28 -3.23
C GLY A 188 22.41 -34.18 -2.17
N LYS A 189 21.64 -33.15 -2.45
CA LYS A 189 21.43 -31.97 -1.62
C LYS A 189 19.94 -31.68 -1.46
N LYS A 190 19.53 -31.32 -0.22
CA LYS A 190 18.15 -30.89 0.05
C LYS A 190 17.83 -29.61 -0.72
N VAL A 191 16.54 -29.38 -0.98
CA VAL A 191 16.01 -28.37 -1.89
C VAL A 191 15.54 -27.14 -1.11
N VAL A 192 15.85 -25.96 -1.60
CA VAL A 192 15.23 -24.71 -1.16
C VAL A 192 14.00 -24.44 -2.02
N VAL A 193 12.84 -24.24 -1.39
CA VAL A 193 11.57 -23.97 -2.07
C VAL A 193 11.14 -22.54 -1.80
N LEU A 194 11.02 -21.74 -2.86
CA LEU A 194 10.64 -20.33 -2.82
C LEU A 194 9.28 -20.13 -3.50
N ILE A 195 8.30 -19.57 -2.76
CA ILE A 195 6.93 -19.34 -3.25
C ILE A 195 6.57 -17.87 -3.06
N ASP A 196 6.58 -17.11 -4.14
CA ASP A 196 6.23 -15.68 -4.12
C ASP A 196 4.75 -15.46 -4.39
N GLU A 197 4.13 -14.54 -3.62
CA GLU A 197 2.70 -14.19 -3.68
C GLU A 197 1.79 -15.42 -3.55
N TYR A 198 2.04 -16.27 -2.54
CA TYR A 198 1.33 -17.53 -2.29
C TYR A 198 -0.18 -17.34 -2.11
N ASP A 199 -0.60 -16.19 -1.60
CA ASP A 199 -1.98 -15.83 -1.28
C ASP A 199 -2.75 -15.24 -2.47
N GLN A 200 -2.08 -14.85 -3.54
CA GLN A 200 -2.72 -14.21 -4.70
C GLN A 200 -3.80 -15.10 -5.36
N PRO A 201 -3.59 -16.43 -5.59
CA PRO A 201 -4.63 -17.30 -6.14
C PRO A 201 -5.87 -17.40 -5.24
N ILE A 202 -5.66 -17.33 -3.92
CA ILE A 202 -6.72 -17.44 -2.92
C ILE A 202 -7.52 -16.14 -2.88
N ILE A 203 -6.84 -14.98 -2.89
CA ILE A 203 -7.46 -13.65 -2.96
C ILE A 203 -8.31 -13.52 -4.22
N ASP A 204 -7.74 -13.86 -5.38
CA ASP A 204 -8.45 -13.76 -6.66
C ASP A 204 -9.66 -14.70 -6.74
N SER A 205 -9.52 -15.93 -6.23
CA SER A 205 -10.62 -16.89 -6.22
C SER A 205 -11.79 -16.43 -5.35
N TYR A 206 -11.47 -15.80 -4.21
CA TYR A 206 -12.48 -15.22 -3.33
C TYR A 206 -13.23 -14.07 -4.01
N ILE A 207 -12.52 -13.12 -4.61
CA ILE A 207 -13.13 -11.98 -5.32
C ILE A 207 -14.05 -12.47 -6.47
N LYS A 208 -13.66 -13.55 -7.14
CA LYS A 208 -14.31 -14.03 -8.36
C LYS A 208 -15.25 -15.22 -8.16
N GLY A 209 -15.46 -15.66 -6.90
CA GLY A 209 -16.49 -16.63 -6.51
C GLY A 209 -16.17 -18.10 -6.79
N TYR A 210 -14.87 -18.49 -6.85
CA TYR A 210 -14.44 -19.90 -6.98
C TYR A 210 -13.45 -20.30 -5.88
N TYR A 211 -13.69 -19.79 -4.69
CA TYR A 211 -12.82 -19.92 -3.53
C TYR A 211 -12.62 -21.36 -3.06
N GLU A 212 -13.71 -22.13 -2.97
CA GLU A 212 -13.69 -23.49 -2.40
C GLU A 212 -12.81 -24.45 -3.23
N GLU A 213 -12.90 -24.35 -4.55
CA GLU A 213 -12.07 -25.19 -5.45
C GLU A 213 -10.59 -24.81 -5.34
N ALA A 214 -10.29 -23.52 -5.27
CA ALA A 214 -8.92 -23.03 -5.16
C ALA A 214 -8.30 -23.42 -3.83
N ILE A 215 -9.01 -23.25 -2.71
CA ILE A 215 -8.50 -23.54 -1.37
C ILE A 215 -8.21 -25.03 -1.18
N ASP A 216 -9.07 -25.94 -1.70
CA ASP A 216 -8.84 -27.39 -1.65
C ASP A 216 -7.55 -27.79 -2.37
N PHE A 217 -7.31 -27.18 -3.53
CA PHE A 217 -6.07 -27.43 -4.28
C PHE A 217 -4.85 -26.89 -3.56
N PHE A 218 -4.82 -25.59 -3.22
CA PHE A 218 -3.63 -24.93 -2.68
C PHE A 218 -3.27 -25.42 -1.27
N LYS A 219 -4.25 -25.79 -0.44
CA LYS A 219 -4.02 -26.44 0.85
C LYS A 219 -3.20 -27.72 0.70
N SER A 220 -3.60 -28.58 -0.23
CA SER A 220 -2.87 -29.83 -0.50
C SER A 220 -1.51 -29.55 -1.14
N PHE A 221 -1.46 -28.64 -2.11
CA PHE A 221 -0.26 -28.29 -2.88
C PHE A 221 0.87 -27.74 -1.99
N TYR A 222 0.57 -26.76 -1.13
CA TYR A 222 1.54 -26.21 -0.18
C TYR A 222 1.84 -27.19 0.96
N GLY A 223 0.80 -27.89 1.47
CA GLY A 223 0.94 -28.83 2.56
C GLY A 223 1.92 -29.96 2.22
N ILE A 224 1.78 -30.59 1.05
CA ILE A 224 2.62 -31.73 0.64
C ILE A 224 4.09 -31.33 0.48
N VAL A 225 4.38 -30.15 -0.09
CA VAL A 225 5.77 -29.74 -0.34
C VAL A 225 6.47 -29.17 0.89
N LEU A 226 5.72 -28.58 1.84
CA LEU A 226 6.32 -27.89 2.99
C LEU A 226 6.24 -28.67 4.31
N LYS A 227 5.30 -29.63 4.41
CA LYS A 227 5.14 -30.45 5.61
C LYS A 227 5.84 -31.80 5.43
N ASP A 228 6.58 -32.20 6.45
CA ASP A 228 7.20 -33.55 6.55
C ASP A 228 7.95 -33.98 5.27
N ASN A 229 8.41 -33.02 4.46
CA ASN A 229 9.19 -33.25 3.25
C ASN A 229 10.67 -33.45 3.65
N GLU A 230 11.16 -34.67 3.56
CA GLU A 230 12.54 -35.04 3.89
C GLU A 230 13.56 -34.44 2.93
N TYR A 231 13.16 -34.12 1.72
CA TYR A 231 14.00 -33.50 0.68
C TYR A 231 14.10 -31.97 0.81
N LEU A 232 13.27 -31.37 1.66
CA LEU A 232 13.27 -29.91 1.87
C LEU A 232 14.45 -29.49 2.78
N GLU A 233 15.24 -28.54 2.35
CA GLU A 233 16.18 -27.80 3.23
C GLU A 233 15.45 -26.66 3.92
N MET A 234 14.85 -25.79 3.16
CA MET A 234 14.14 -24.61 3.65
C MET A 234 13.02 -24.21 2.67
N GLY A 235 11.87 -23.81 3.22
CA GLY A 235 10.80 -23.16 2.48
C GLY A 235 10.73 -21.67 2.83
N VAL A 236 10.63 -20.81 1.81
CA VAL A 236 10.35 -19.38 2.02
C VAL A 236 9.14 -18.99 1.19
N MET A 237 8.19 -18.36 1.84
CA MET A 237 6.95 -17.89 1.22
C MET A 237 6.77 -16.40 1.44
N THR A 238 6.22 -15.71 0.45
CA THR A 238 5.82 -14.31 0.59
C THR A 238 4.38 -14.09 0.18
N GLY A 239 3.70 -13.16 0.86
CA GLY A 239 2.34 -12.77 0.58
C GLY A 239 1.99 -11.41 1.21
N ILE A 240 0.73 -11.02 1.12
CA ILE A 240 0.19 -9.83 1.78
C ILE A 240 -0.48 -10.23 3.09
N LEU A 241 -1.25 -11.31 3.05
CA LEU A 241 -2.07 -11.79 4.15
C LEU A 241 -1.56 -13.12 4.68
N ARG A 242 -1.76 -13.36 5.98
CA ARG A 242 -1.66 -14.69 6.54
C ARG A 242 -3.03 -15.37 6.40
N VAL A 243 -3.19 -16.21 5.40
CA VAL A 243 -4.42 -17.01 5.19
C VAL A 243 -4.38 -18.22 6.14
N ALA A 244 -4.64 -17.99 7.44
CA ALA A 244 -4.31 -18.96 8.49
C ALA A 244 -5.43 -19.94 8.86
N LYS A 245 -6.69 -19.51 8.87
CA LYS A 245 -7.81 -20.34 9.36
C LYS A 245 -8.45 -21.25 8.30
N GLU A 246 -8.11 -21.10 7.05
CA GLU A 246 -8.61 -21.95 5.97
C GLU A 246 -7.94 -23.34 5.96
N ASN A 247 -7.28 -23.68 7.07
CA ASN A 247 -6.52 -24.92 7.19
C ASN A 247 -5.38 -25.12 6.16
N ILE A 248 -4.99 -24.08 5.40
CA ILE A 248 -3.84 -24.17 4.48
C ILE A 248 -2.60 -24.60 5.24
N PHE A 249 -2.41 -24.06 6.43
CA PHE A 249 -1.26 -24.31 7.28
C PHE A 249 -1.58 -25.08 8.56
N SER A 250 -2.80 -25.58 8.77
CA SER A 250 -3.18 -26.27 10.00
C SER A 250 -2.39 -27.54 10.28
N GLY A 251 -1.70 -28.03 9.28
CA GLY A 251 -0.81 -29.16 9.40
C GLY A 251 0.69 -28.80 9.45
N LEU A 252 1.08 -27.54 9.26
CA LEU A 252 2.49 -27.12 9.24
C LEU A 252 2.92 -26.69 10.64
N ASN A 253 3.39 -27.63 11.46
CA ASN A 253 3.96 -27.34 12.79
C ASN A 253 5.32 -26.64 12.71
N ASN A 254 5.93 -26.59 11.53
CA ASN A 254 7.25 -26.05 11.25
C ASN A 254 7.24 -24.67 10.57
N LEU A 255 6.06 -24.04 10.47
CA LEU A 255 5.91 -22.71 9.85
C LEU A 255 6.17 -21.59 10.87
N LYS A 256 7.13 -20.75 10.58
CA LYS A 256 7.33 -19.47 11.26
C LYS A 256 6.78 -18.34 10.41
N VAL A 257 5.93 -17.52 10.99
CA VAL A 257 5.32 -16.37 10.29
C VAL A 257 5.89 -15.07 10.80
N TYR A 258 6.26 -14.19 9.89
CA TYR A 258 6.76 -12.85 10.16
C TYR A 258 5.84 -11.82 9.51
N THR A 259 4.98 -11.21 10.32
CA THR A 259 4.05 -10.18 9.88
C THR A 259 4.63 -8.78 10.05
N ILE A 260 3.86 -7.76 9.70
CA ILE A 260 4.25 -6.36 9.94
C ILE A 260 4.25 -5.97 11.43
N LEU A 261 3.69 -6.80 12.32
CA LEU A 261 3.71 -6.60 13.77
C LEU A 261 5.02 -7.06 14.42
N ASN A 262 5.77 -7.96 13.78
CA ASN A 262 6.99 -8.53 14.36
C ASN A 262 8.19 -7.60 14.17
N ASN A 263 9.08 -7.59 15.17
CA ASN A 263 10.33 -6.81 15.13
C ASN A 263 11.44 -7.43 14.27
N ARG A 264 11.33 -8.71 13.96
CA ARG A 264 12.33 -9.44 13.17
C ARG A 264 12.10 -9.22 11.67
N PHE A 265 13.18 -9.03 10.90
CA PHE A 265 13.18 -8.82 9.43
C PHE A 265 12.49 -7.55 8.92
N THR A 266 12.25 -6.58 9.77
CA THR A 266 11.55 -5.34 9.39
C THR A 266 12.35 -4.50 8.40
N GLU A 267 13.66 -4.42 8.56
CA GLU A 267 14.58 -3.59 7.76
C GLU A 267 14.84 -4.10 6.34
N TYR A 268 14.48 -5.37 6.06
CA TYR A 268 14.70 -5.97 4.74
C TYR A 268 13.53 -5.75 3.77
N PHE A 269 12.41 -5.29 4.28
CA PHE A 269 11.21 -4.99 3.50
C PHE A 269 10.86 -3.50 3.62
N GLY A 270 11.29 -2.72 2.64
CA GLY A 270 11.17 -1.27 2.66
C GLY A 270 12.53 -0.58 2.57
N ILE A 271 12.52 0.74 2.51
CA ILE A 271 13.72 1.58 2.55
C ILE A 271 13.75 2.24 3.92
N MET A 272 14.90 2.20 4.59
CA MET A 272 15.10 2.81 5.89
C MET A 272 15.46 4.29 5.75
N GLU A 273 15.30 5.06 6.81
CA GLU A 273 15.53 6.52 6.78
C GLU A 273 16.96 6.88 6.38
N ALA A 274 17.96 6.16 6.90
CA ALA A 274 19.36 6.38 6.54
C ALA A 274 19.63 6.10 5.06
N GLU A 275 19.02 5.03 4.52
CA GLU A 275 19.13 4.67 3.10
C GLU A 275 18.45 5.71 2.20
N ALA A 276 17.27 6.20 2.60
CA ALA A 276 16.56 7.24 1.90
C ALA A 276 17.35 8.55 1.87
N GLY A 277 17.93 8.96 3.00
CA GLY A 277 18.76 10.14 3.11
C GLY A 277 20.05 10.04 2.29
N GLN A 278 20.66 8.84 2.21
CA GLN A 278 21.82 8.62 1.35
C GLN A 278 21.44 8.71 -0.14
N ALA A 279 20.30 8.12 -0.51
CA ALA A 279 19.82 8.17 -1.90
C ALA A 279 19.52 9.60 -2.37
N LEU A 280 18.96 10.47 -1.52
CA LEU A 280 18.78 11.89 -1.86
C LEU A 280 20.09 12.57 -2.23
N LYS A 281 21.17 12.29 -1.48
CA LYS A 281 22.52 12.81 -1.76
C LYS A 281 23.10 12.23 -3.06
N ASP A 282 22.96 10.93 -3.27
CA ASP A 282 23.51 10.24 -4.45
C ASP A 282 22.84 10.71 -5.75
N PHE A 283 21.59 11.16 -5.67
CA PHE A 283 20.81 11.70 -6.79
C PHE A 283 20.76 13.24 -6.85
N ASP A 284 21.50 13.96 -5.98
CA ASP A 284 21.54 15.43 -5.90
C ASP A 284 20.14 16.06 -5.90
N LEU A 285 19.24 15.53 -5.07
CA LEU A 285 17.89 16.07 -4.93
C LEU A 285 17.83 17.03 -3.74
N GLU A 286 17.54 18.29 -4.03
CA GLU A 286 17.33 19.34 -3.02
C GLU A 286 15.89 19.29 -2.49
N VAL A 287 15.59 18.24 -1.70
CA VAL A 287 14.31 18.06 -1.02
C VAL A 287 14.57 17.81 0.45
N GLU A 288 13.85 18.52 1.30
CA GLU A 288 13.95 18.32 2.74
C GLU A 288 13.46 16.92 3.13
N MET A 289 14.16 16.31 4.08
CA MET A 289 13.84 14.94 4.52
C MET A 289 12.42 14.84 5.10
N GLU A 290 11.93 15.90 5.72
CA GLU A 290 10.57 16.02 6.25
C GLU A 290 9.50 15.92 5.16
N ASP A 291 9.75 16.47 3.98
CA ASP A 291 8.84 16.36 2.84
C ASP A 291 8.81 14.93 2.31
N MET A 292 9.94 14.28 2.20
CA MET A 292 10.03 12.88 1.80
C MET A 292 9.36 11.95 2.82
N GLN A 293 9.58 12.20 4.12
CA GLN A 293 8.90 11.48 5.20
C GLN A 293 7.39 11.63 5.09
N ARG A 294 6.90 12.85 4.94
CA ARG A 294 5.47 13.15 4.83
C ARG A 294 4.79 12.42 3.67
N TRP A 295 5.50 12.24 2.54
CA TRP A 295 4.95 11.63 1.34
C TRP A 295 5.07 10.11 1.28
N TYR A 296 6.16 9.50 1.73
CA TYR A 296 6.49 8.10 1.43
C TYR A 296 6.87 7.24 2.63
N ASN A 297 7.07 7.84 3.81
CA ASN A 297 7.34 7.14 5.05
C ASN A 297 6.02 6.78 5.79
N GLY A 298 6.14 6.37 7.04
CA GLY A 298 5.05 6.20 7.98
C GLY A 298 4.61 4.77 8.20
N TYR A 299 5.11 3.82 7.42
CA TYR A 299 4.82 2.40 7.64
C TYR A 299 5.61 1.88 8.84
N LEU A 300 4.90 1.57 9.93
CA LEU A 300 5.52 1.01 11.12
C LEU A 300 5.49 -0.51 11.04
N PHE A 301 6.66 -1.13 10.88
CA PHE A 301 6.86 -2.57 10.91
C PHE A 301 7.58 -2.93 12.21
N GLY A 302 6.88 -3.61 13.15
CA GLY A 302 7.38 -3.73 14.51
C GLY A 302 7.71 -2.34 15.08
N ASP A 303 8.98 -2.12 15.41
CA ASP A 303 9.49 -0.85 15.95
C ASP A 303 10.11 0.08 14.91
N VAL A 304 10.18 -0.33 13.65
CA VAL A 304 10.93 0.36 12.59
C VAL A 304 9.99 1.04 11.60
N ARG A 305 10.28 2.31 11.29
CA ARG A 305 9.57 3.04 10.22
C ARG A 305 10.24 2.82 8.88
N ALA A 306 9.45 2.46 7.88
CA ALA A 306 9.90 2.18 6.53
C ALA A 306 9.24 3.11 5.51
N TYR A 307 9.98 3.42 4.45
CA TYR A 307 9.47 4.07 3.24
C TYR A 307 9.05 3.02 2.22
N ASN A 308 8.02 3.34 1.43
CA ASN A 308 7.63 2.51 0.31
C ASN A 308 8.71 2.54 -0.80
N PRO A 309 9.36 1.41 -1.13
CA PRO A 309 10.44 1.38 -2.14
C PRO A 309 10.01 1.85 -3.53
N TRP A 310 8.81 1.49 -3.95
CA TRP A 310 8.29 1.91 -5.25
C TRP A 310 8.16 3.41 -5.36
N SER A 311 7.59 4.04 -4.33
CA SER A 311 7.37 5.49 -4.31
C SER A 311 8.69 6.23 -4.23
N VAL A 312 9.63 5.76 -3.40
CA VAL A 312 10.97 6.37 -3.29
C VAL A 312 11.73 6.28 -4.61
N ILE A 313 11.81 5.10 -5.24
CA ILE A 313 12.55 4.92 -6.50
C ILE A 313 11.99 5.81 -7.62
N ASN A 314 10.65 5.91 -7.74
CA ASN A 314 10.03 6.78 -8.73
C ASN A 314 10.24 8.26 -8.41
N PHE A 315 10.19 8.64 -7.12
CA PHE A 315 10.52 10.00 -6.69
C PHE A 315 11.97 10.37 -7.02
N LEU A 316 12.94 9.49 -6.74
CA LEU A 316 14.35 9.71 -7.10
C LEU A 316 14.54 9.92 -8.60
N ALA A 317 13.73 9.24 -9.44
CA ALA A 317 13.80 9.37 -10.90
C ALA A 317 13.21 10.69 -11.41
N GLU A 318 12.14 11.17 -10.82
CA GLU A 318 11.40 12.33 -11.32
C GLU A 318 11.66 13.62 -10.56
N GLY A 319 12.15 13.55 -9.31
CA GLY A 319 12.34 14.69 -8.43
C GLY A 319 11.04 15.40 -8.01
N LYS A 320 9.88 14.74 -8.14
CA LYS A 320 8.58 15.35 -7.86
C LYS A 320 7.81 14.57 -6.80
N LEU A 321 7.39 15.25 -5.75
CA LEU A 321 6.53 14.69 -4.73
C LEU A 321 5.10 14.52 -5.27
N LYS A 322 4.69 13.27 -5.53
CA LYS A 322 3.36 12.90 -6.02
C LYS A 322 3.05 11.44 -5.66
N PRO A 323 1.78 10.99 -5.72
CA PRO A 323 1.46 9.60 -5.47
C PRO A 323 1.94 8.72 -6.64
N TYR A 324 2.82 7.76 -6.34
CA TYR A 324 3.35 6.79 -7.30
C TYR A 324 2.76 5.40 -7.12
N TRP A 325 2.48 4.99 -5.88
CA TRP A 325 2.00 3.65 -5.57
C TRP A 325 0.52 3.46 -5.90
N VAL A 326 -0.28 4.48 -5.67
CA VAL A 326 -1.76 4.49 -5.80
C VAL A 326 -2.24 4.02 -7.17
N ASN A 327 -1.51 4.34 -8.23
CA ASN A 327 -1.90 4.04 -9.62
C ASN A 327 -1.45 2.64 -10.11
N THR A 328 -0.95 1.77 -9.23
CA THR A 328 -0.26 0.54 -9.64
C THR A 328 -1.06 -0.76 -9.55
N SER A 329 -2.39 -0.71 -9.30
CA SER A 329 -3.31 -1.86 -9.33
C SER A 329 -3.63 -2.59 -8.02
N GLY A 330 -4.77 -3.32 -8.02
CA GLY A 330 -5.13 -4.28 -6.98
C GLY A 330 -6.00 -3.74 -5.85
N ASN A 331 -6.68 -2.62 -6.08
CA ASN A 331 -7.61 -2.02 -5.10
C ASN A 331 -9.03 -2.63 -5.18
N ASP A 332 -9.25 -3.61 -6.08
CA ASP A 332 -10.59 -4.13 -6.37
C ASP A 332 -11.25 -4.77 -5.14
N LEU A 333 -10.49 -5.53 -4.35
CA LEU A 333 -10.98 -6.12 -3.11
C LEU A 333 -11.41 -5.02 -2.12
N ILE A 334 -10.60 -3.99 -1.98
CA ILE A 334 -10.86 -2.86 -1.09
C ILE A 334 -12.07 -2.05 -1.55
N LYS A 335 -12.14 -1.74 -2.85
CA LYS A 335 -13.30 -1.04 -3.43
C LYS A 335 -14.59 -1.82 -3.24
N LEU A 336 -14.56 -3.13 -3.51
CA LEU A 336 -15.70 -4.03 -3.31
C LEU A 336 -16.21 -3.97 -1.87
N TYR A 337 -15.29 -3.97 -0.92
CA TYR A 337 -15.63 -3.96 0.49
C TYR A 337 -16.10 -2.59 0.98
N LEU A 338 -15.48 -1.51 0.54
CA LEU A 338 -15.93 -0.16 0.85
C LEU A 338 -17.36 0.09 0.36
N GLN A 339 -17.70 -0.40 -0.82
CA GLN A 339 -19.06 -0.29 -1.36
C GLN A 339 -20.09 -1.06 -0.54
N LYS A 340 -19.73 -2.26 -0.03
CA LYS A 340 -20.62 -3.10 0.80
C LYS A 340 -20.85 -2.51 2.19
N LEU A 341 -19.86 -1.80 2.77
CA LEU A 341 -19.87 -1.30 4.14
C LEU A 341 -20.05 0.22 4.24
N ARG A 342 -20.48 0.83 3.18
CA ARG A 342 -20.55 2.28 3.00
C ARG A 342 -20.98 3.05 4.26
N ASP A 343 -22.08 2.63 4.87
CA ASP A 343 -22.68 3.35 6.01
C ASP A 343 -22.01 3.00 7.35
N GLU A 344 -21.57 1.75 7.53
CA GLU A 344 -21.01 1.26 8.79
C GLU A 344 -19.60 1.81 9.09
N ILE A 345 -18.83 2.15 8.06
CA ILE A 345 -17.43 2.59 8.20
C ILE A 345 -17.23 4.09 7.96
N PHE A 346 -18.30 4.83 7.69
CA PHE A 346 -18.24 6.24 7.31
C PHE A 346 -17.49 7.10 8.35
N ASP A 347 -17.83 6.96 9.63
CA ASP A 347 -17.22 7.75 10.71
C ASP A 347 -15.72 7.49 10.83
N ASP A 348 -15.33 6.23 10.84
CA ASP A 348 -13.93 5.83 10.91
C ASP A 348 -13.15 6.33 9.69
N PHE A 349 -13.77 6.21 8.51
CA PHE A 349 -13.17 6.67 7.26
C PHE A 349 -12.98 8.20 7.25
N SER A 350 -13.98 8.93 7.73
CA SER A 350 -13.94 10.38 7.88
C SER A 350 -12.85 10.82 8.86
N ARG A 351 -12.72 10.14 10.01
CA ARG A 351 -11.65 10.39 10.99
C ARG A 351 -10.26 10.15 10.38
N LEU A 352 -10.09 9.08 9.60
CA LEU A 352 -8.85 8.80 8.90
C LEU A 352 -8.49 9.89 7.88
N LEU A 353 -9.47 10.41 7.12
CA LEU A 353 -9.27 11.54 6.21
C LEU A 353 -8.84 12.82 6.95
N ASN A 354 -9.31 13.00 8.17
CA ASN A 354 -8.88 14.06 9.09
C ASN A 354 -7.50 13.81 9.72
N LYS A 355 -6.79 12.76 9.32
CA LYS A 355 -5.51 12.32 9.90
C LYS A 355 -5.60 11.89 11.37
N GLU A 356 -6.79 11.59 11.85
CA GLU A 356 -7.00 11.00 13.17
C GLU A 356 -6.72 9.49 13.14
N ALA A 357 -6.33 8.96 14.28
CA ALA A 357 -6.22 7.52 14.46
C ALA A 357 -7.55 6.92 14.92
N ILE A 358 -7.83 5.70 14.46
CA ILE A 358 -9.01 4.92 14.86
C ILE A 358 -8.58 3.69 15.65
N LEU A 359 -9.28 3.38 16.75
CA LEU A 359 -9.01 2.18 17.54
C LEU A 359 -9.69 0.97 16.91
N LYS A 360 -8.92 -0.06 16.58
CA LYS A 360 -9.42 -1.29 15.94
C LYS A 360 -8.74 -2.53 16.49
N ILE A 361 -9.46 -3.64 16.52
CA ILE A 361 -8.89 -4.94 16.87
C ILE A 361 -8.05 -5.44 15.71
N ILE A 362 -6.80 -5.76 15.99
CA ILE A 362 -5.83 -6.29 15.03
C ILE A 362 -5.78 -7.81 15.19
N ASN A 363 -5.86 -8.51 14.07
CA ASN A 363 -5.77 -9.96 14.03
C ASN A 363 -4.77 -10.39 12.96
N ASP A 364 -3.67 -11.00 13.40
CA ASP A 364 -2.67 -11.59 12.49
C ASP A 364 -3.20 -12.80 11.72
N ASN A 365 -4.28 -13.41 12.22
CA ASN A 365 -4.89 -14.62 11.67
C ASN A 365 -6.17 -14.29 10.91
N MET A 366 -6.08 -13.54 9.84
CA MET A 366 -7.24 -13.19 9.03
C MET A 366 -7.61 -14.32 8.08
N THR A 367 -8.91 -14.64 7.99
CA THR A 367 -9.44 -15.61 7.02
C THR A 367 -10.52 -14.98 6.17
N PHE A 368 -10.67 -15.43 4.93
CA PHE A 368 -11.74 -14.95 4.05
C PHE A 368 -13.13 -15.35 4.55
N GLY A 369 -13.28 -16.53 5.15
CA GLY A 369 -14.56 -16.93 5.79
C GLY A 369 -14.94 -16.05 6.98
N ASN A 370 -13.97 -15.54 7.74
CA ASN A 370 -14.23 -14.57 8.80
C ASN A 370 -14.53 -13.17 8.26
N LEU A 371 -14.04 -12.83 7.06
CA LEU A 371 -14.38 -11.58 6.41
C LEU A 371 -15.89 -11.43 6.21
N GLU A 372 -16.59 -12.50 5.84
CA GLU A 372 -18.04 -12.47 5.65
C GLU A 372 -18.83 -12.43 6.97
N ALA A 373 -18.36 -13.13 8.00
CA ALA A 373 -19.08 -13.25 9.26
C ALA A 373 -19.04 -11.97 10.13
N ASN A 374 -18.00 -11.14 10.02
CA ASN A 374 -17.82 -9.88 10.78
C ASN A 374 -17.13 -8.83 9.91
N PHE A 375 -17.80 -8.44 8.87
CA PHE A 375 -17.25 -7.71 7.76
C PHE A 375 -16.70 -6.32 8.14
N SER A 376 -17.48 -5.52 8.86
CA SER A 376 -17.10 -4.17 9.29
C SER A 376 -15.88 -4.15 10.23
N ARG A 377 -15.67 -5.24 10.99
CA ARG A 377 -14.50 -5.40 11.87
C ARG A 377 -13.24 -5.79 11.09
N ASN A 378 -13.37 -6.64 10.09
CA ASN A 378 -12.24 -7.26 9.41
C ASN A 378 -11.66 -6.42 8.27
N ILE A 379 -12.41 -5.45 7.74
CA ILE A 379 -11.92 -4.56 6.68
C ILE A 379 -10.69 -3.75 7.13
N TRP A 380 -10.65 -3.34 8.39
CA TRP A 380 -9.54 -2.57 8.96
C TRP A 380 -8.25 -3.40 9.03
N ASN A 381 -8.36 -4.70 9.33
CA ASN A 381 -7.24 -5.63 9.24
C ASN A 381 -6.73 -5.78 7.80
N LEU A 382 -7.64 -5.87 6.82
CA LEU A 382 -7.28 -5.91 5.41
C LEU A 382 -6.54 -4.64 4.99
N PHE A 383 -7.02 -3.45 5.38
CA PHE A 383 -6.34 -2.19 5.12
C PHE A 383 -4.96 -2.11 5.78
N PHE A 384 -4.85 -2.60 7.00
CA PHE A 384 -3.60 -2.61 7.75
C PHE A 384 -2.56 -3.53 7.08
N HIS A 385 -2.87 -4.81 6.88
CA HIS A 385 -1.93 -5.76 6.29
C HIS A 385 -1.58 -5.46 4.82
N SER A 386 -2.50 -4.82 4.09
CA SER A 386 -2.25 -4.37 2.71
C SER A 386 -1.43 -3.07 2.64
N GLY A 387 -1.19 -2.39 3.77
CA GLY A 387 -0.40 -1.16 3.86
C GLY A 387 -1.16 0.13 3.54
N TYR A 388 -2.48 0.09 3.55
CA TYR A 388 -3.29 1.31 3.44
C TYR A 388 -3.43 2.03 4.78
N LEU A 389 -3.32 1.28 5.87
CA LEU A 389 -3.20 1.81 7.22
C LEU A 389 -1.90 1.34 7.86
N THR A 390 -1.47 2.05 8.88
CA THR A 390 -0.34 1.71 9.72
C THR A 390 -0.68 1.90 11.18
N LEU A 391 0.11 1.35 12.07
CA LEU A 391 0.02 1.65 13.50
C LEU A 391 0.36 3.12 13.77
N ALA A 392 -0.41 3.76 14.61
CA ALA A 392 -0.11 5.12 15.08
C ALA A 392 1.07 5.14 16.06
N GLU A 393 1.17 4.11 16.87
CA GLU A 393 2.18 3.86 17.90
C GLU A 393 2.61 2.39 17.88
N LYS A 394 3.58 2.01 18.69
CA LYS A 394 4.04 0.62 18.80
C LYS A 394 2.88 -0.30 19.22
N TYR A 395 2.83 -1.47 18.61
CA TYR A 395 1.88 -2.51 18.99
C TYR A 395 2.26 -3.11 20.35
N ASP A 396 1.27 -3.21 21.21
CA ASP A 396 1.39 -3.90 22.49
C ASP A 396 0.80 -5.30 22.34
N GLU A 397 1.64 -6.33 22.45
CA GLU A 397 1.22 -7.73 22.26
C GLU A 397 0.27 -8.23 23.37
N ASP A 398 0.15 -7.50 24.48
CA ASP A 398 -0.78 -7.82 25.57
C ASP A 398 -2.24 -7.41 25.25
N TYR A 399 -2.45 -6.64 24.17
CA TYR A 399 -3.76 -6.17 23.73
C TYR A 399 -4.02 -6.54 22.27
N ASP A 400 -5.27 -6.94 21.97
CA ASP A 400 -5.70 -7.28 20.61
C ASP A 400 -6.07 -6.02 19.78
N ASP A 401 -6.07 -4.83 20.37
CA ASP A 401 -6.46 -3.59 19.73
C ASP A 401 -5.28 -2.62 19.55
N ALA A 402 -5.35 -1.81 18.51
CA ALA A 402 -4.36 -0.81 18.22
C ALA A 402 -4.96 0.42 17.52
N TYR A 403 -4.31 1.56 17.67
CA TYR A 403 -4.62 2.76 16.93
C TYR A 403 -4.04 2.70 15.53
N LEU A 404 -4.93 2.70 14.52
CA LEU A 404 -4.59 2.73 13.11
C LEU A 404 -4.73 4.13 12.53
N LYS A 405 -3.82 4.50 11.63
CA LYS A 405 -3.86 5.78 10.90
C LYS A 405 -3.43 5.60 9.44
N ILE A 406 -3.72 6.60 8.62
CA ILE A 406 -3.15 6.71 7.28
C ILE A 406 -1.64 6.99 7.41
N PRO A 407 -0.76 6.23 6.70
CA PRO A 407 0.68 6.37 6.89
C PRO A 407 1.25 7.71 6.37
N ASN A 408 0.75 8.21 5.25
CA ASN A 408 1.36 9.36 4.57
C ASN A 408 0.41 10.06 3.59
N GLU A 409 0.90 11.14 2.97
CA GLU A 409 0.15 11.97 2.02
C GLU A 409 -0.24 11.24 0.73
N GLU A 410 0.57 10.27 0.30
CA GLU A 410 0.26 9.45 -0.88
C GLU A 410 -1.02 8.63 -0.66
N ILE A 411 -1.09 7.95 0.49
CA ILE A 411 -2.24 7.13 0.86
C ILE A 411 -3.45 7.98 1.22
N LEU A 412 -3.24 9.11 1.90
CA LEU A 412 -4.33 10.05 2.19
C LEU A 412 -5.02 10.50 0.91
N LYS A 413 -4.25 10.79 -0.14
CA LYS A 413 -4.84 11.17 -1.44
C LYS A 413 -5.66 10.04 -2.04
N MET A 414 -5.16 8.81 -1.99
CA MET A 414 -5.90 7.64 -2.47
C MET A 414 -7.20 7.44 -1.68
N PHE A 415 -7.15 7.52 -0.34
CA PHE A 415 -8.36 7.41 0.47
C PHE A 415 -9.38 8.49 0.14
N SER A 416 -8.92 9.72 -0.16
CA SER A 416 -9.81 10.79 -0.58
C SER A 416 -10.50 10.49 -1.92
N GLU A 417 -9.75 9.96 -2.90
CA GLU A 417 -10.29 9.54 -4.19
C GLU A 417 -11.27 8.35 -4.03
N MET A 418 -10.93 7.35 -3.21
CA MET A 418 -11.80 6.22 -2.91
C MET A 418 -13.07 6.64 -2.17
N PHE A 419 -12.98 7.58 -1.25
CA PHE A 419 -14.14 8.13 -0.55
C PHE A 419 -15.13 8.74 -1.54
N ILE A 420 -14.63 9.51 -2.49
CA ILE A 420 -15.45 10.10 -3.54
C ILE A 420 -16.11 9.00 -4.39
N ASP A 421 -15.32 8.04 -4.89
CA ASP A 421 -15.81 6.95 -5.73
C ASP A 421 -16.89 6.08 -5.05
N VAL A 422 -16.82 5.91 -3.73
CA VAL A 422 -17.73 5.05 -2.96
C VAL A 422 -18.99 5.78 -2.52
N TYR A 423 -18.86 7.05 -2.14
CA TYR A 423 -19.95 7.80 -1.54
C TYR A 423 -20.67 8.72 -2.52
N PHE A 424 -20.09 8.98 -3.71
CA PHE A 424 -20.67 9.88 -4.71
C PHE A 424 -20.73 9.20 -6.07
N GLU A 425 -21.93 9.06 -6.60
CA GLU A 425 -22.17 8.39 -7.90
C GLU A 425 -21.78 9.24 -9.09
N ASN A 426 -21.80 10.58 -8.95
CA ASN A 426 -21.58 11.51 -10.05
C ASN A 426 -20.38 12.43 -9.81
N TYR A 427 -19.24 12.06 -10.40
CA TYR A 427 -18.00 12.81 -10.29
C TYR A 427 -18.06 14.23 -10.89
N ASP A 428 -18.90 14.44 -11.92
CA ASP A 428 -19.00 15.74 -12.62
C ASP A 428 -19.68 16.79 -11.73
N ASP A 429 -20.75 16.43 -11.02
CA ASP A 429 -21.42 17.33 -10.06
C ASP A 429 -20.48 17.79 -8.96
N PHE A 430 -19.62 16.88 -8.57
CA PHE A 430 -18.59 17.12 -7.59
C PHE A 430 -17.53 18.11 -8.07
N LEU A 431 -17.05 17.97 -9.31
CA LEU A 431 -16.15 18.94 -9.93
C LEU A 431 -16.78 20.31 -10.05
N GLU A 432 -18.05 20.38 -10.46
CA GLU A 432 -18.78 21.64 -10.58
C GLU A 432 -18.92 22.35 -9.22
N MET A 433 -19.26 21.61 -8.17
CA MET A 433 -19.34 22.14 -6.80
C MET A 433 -17.99 22.72 -6.33
N THR A 434 -16.90 21.96 -6.48
CA THR A 434 -15.57 22.41 -6.05
C THR A 434 -15.08 23.61 -6.87
N HIS A 435 -15.39 23.64 -8.16
CA HIS A 435 -15.12 24.81 -9.02
C HIS A 435 -15.95 26.03 -8.61
N ALA A 436 -17.20 25.84 -8.23
CA ALA A 436 -18.05 26.92 -7.76
C ALA A 436 -17.50 27.55 -6.46
N LEU A 437 -17.14 26.73 -5.49
CA LEU A 437 -16.51 27.19 -4.23
C LEU A 437 -15.21 27.96 -4.52
N LYS A 438 -14.32 27.37 -5.30
CA LYS A 438 -13.03 27.94 -5.68
C LYS A 438 -13.15 29.29 -6.40
N ASN A 439 -14.18 29.48 -7.17
CA ASN A 439 -14.44 30.73 -7.89
C ASN A 439 -15.33 31.70 -7.10
N GLY A 440 -15.68 31.35 -5.86
CA GLY A 440 -16.53 32.17 -5.00
C GLY A 440 -17.96 32.33 -5.50
N ASN A 441 -18.44 31.40 -6.34
CA ASN A 441 -19.84 31.34 -6.78
C ASN A 441 -20.62 30.48 -5.77
N ILE A 442 -21.04 31.13 -4.68
CA ILE A 442 -21.64 30.44 -3.54
C ILE A 442 -23.05 29.92 -3.84
N ASP A 443 -23.82 30.62 -4.69
CA ASP A 443 -25.14 30.14 -5.12
C ASP A 443 -25.04 28.82 -5.88
N LYS A 444 -24.10 28.73 -6.82
CA LYS A 444 -23.82 27.49 -7.54
C LYS A 444 -23.25 26.42 -6.61
N PHE A 445 -22.34 26.77 -5.69
CA PHE A 445 -21.81 25.86 -4.68
C PHE A 445 -22.93 25.26 -3.82
N LYS A 446 -23.86 26.08 -3.33
CA LYS A 446 -25.02 25.63 -2.56
C LYS A 446 -25.90 24.68 -3.36
N LEU A 447 -26.17 25.02 -4.64
CA LEU A 447 -27.01 24.22 -5.53
C LEU A 447 -26.44 22.81 -5.73
N GLU A 448 -25.16 22.73 -6.11
CA GLU A 448 -24.48 21.46 -6.38
C GLU A 448 -24.30 20.64 -5.10
N LEU A 449 -23.96 21.28 -3.98
CA LEU A 449 -23.88 20.60 -2.69
C LEU A 449 -25.25 20.02 -2.27
N LYS A 450 -26.34 20.77 -2.47
CA LYS A 450 -27.70 20.28 -2.18
C LYS A 450 -28.06 19.08 -3.07
N LYS A 451 -27.69 19.10 -4.34
CA LYS A 451 -27.89 17.98 -5.26
C LYS A 451 -27.13 16.73 -4.78
N ILE A 452 -25.86 16.86 -4.41
CA ILE A 452 -25.04 15.78 -3.84
C ILE A 452 -25.70 15.20 -2.59
N LEU A 453 -26.21 16.05 -1.70
CA LEU A 453 -26.91 15.60 -0.49
C LEU A 453 -28.20 14.84 -0.80
N LEU A 454 -28.96 15.24 -1.81
CA LEU A 454 -30.24 14.61 -2.19
C LEU A 454 -30.05 13.25 -2.86
N GLU A 455 -29.04 13.11 -3.72
CA GLU A 455 -28.76 11.90 -4.49
C GLU A 455 -28.20 10.76 -3.62
N ASN A 456 -27.56 11.10 -2.49
CA ASN A 456 -26.95 10.11 -1.58
C ASN A 456 -27.84 9.77 -0.38
N VAL A 457 -29.12 9.47 -0.61
CA VAL A 457 -30.21 9.34 0.35
C VAL A 457 -29.94 8.37 1.52
N GLY A 458 -29.20 7.28 1.32
CA GLY A 458 -28.96 6.25 2.35
C GLY A 458 -27.98 6.66 3.45
N ILE A 459 -27.13 7.65 3.20
CA ILE A 459 -26.05 8.06 4.11
C ILE A 459 -26.58 9.03 5.21
N PHE A 460 -27.68 9.72 4.93
CA PHE A 460 -28.15 10.85 5.76
C PHE A 460 -29.19 10.49 6.83
N ASP A 461 -29.61 9.23 6.89
CA ASP A 461 -30.54 8.74 7.92
C ASP A 461 -29.87 8.45 9.28
N VAL A 462 -28.64 8.94 9.48
CA VAL A 462 -27.92 8.78 10.75
C VAL A 462 -28.61 9.56 11.86
N SER A 463 -29.28 8.84 12.75
CA SER A 463 -29.88 9.38 13.96
C SER A 463 -28.85 9.44 15.09
N GLY A 464 -28.59 10.62 15.67
CA GLY A 464 -27.79 10.75 16.89
C GLY A 464 -26.77 11.90 16.88
N ASP A 465 -25.91 11.94 17.89
CA ASP A 465 -24.91 13.00 18.15
C ASP A 465 -23.74 13.08 17.13
N TYR A 466 -23.73 12.19 16.13
CA TYR A 466 -22.66 12.11 15.11
C TYR A 466 -22.87 13.00 13.89
N LYS A 467 -23.94 13.78 13.82
CA LYS A 467 -24.30 14.57 12.63
C LYS A 467 -23.24 15.61 12.23
N GLU A 468 -22.63 16.28 13.19
CA GLU A 468 -21.62 17.33 12.92
C GLU A 468 -20.33 16.73 12.31
N GLN A 469 -19.85 15.61 12.86
CA GLN A 469 -18.67 14.90 12.35
C GLN A 469 -18.89 14.37 10.93
N PHE A 470 -20.10 13.93 10.62
CA PHE A 470 -20.48 13.48 9.28
C PHE A 470 -20.33 14.62 8.25
N TYR A 471 -20.99 15.76 8.47
CA TYR A 471 -20.92 16.87 7.51
C TYR A 471 -19.51 17.45 7.42
N HIS A 472 -18.77 17.43 8.51
CA HIS A 472 -17.37 17.82 8.52
C HIS A 472 -16.51 16.87 7.64
N GLY A 473 -16.62 15.56 7.82
CA GLY A 473 -15.93 14.57 7.00
C GLY A 473 -16.32 14.66 5.53
N LEU A 474 -17.61 14.82 5.24
CA LEU A 474 -18.13 15.06 3.90
C LEU A 474 -17.48 16.29 3.26
N MET A 475 -17.56 17.43 3.92
CA MET A 475 -17.01 18.69 3.40
C MET A 475 -15.50 18.64 3.24
N LEU A 476 -14.80 17.97 4.15
CA LEU A 476 -13.37 17.75 4.00
C LEU A 476 -13.05 16.92 2.76
N GLY A 477 -13.71 15.77 2.59
CA GLY A 477 -13.56 14.93 1.39
C GLY A 477 -13.76 15.74 0.11
N LEU A 478 -14.81 16.56 0.10
CA LEU A 478 -15.15 17.44 -1.01
C LEU A 478 -14.05 18.47 -1.33
N VAL A 479 -13.53 19.18 -0.35
CA VAL A 479 -12.52 20.22 -0.59
C VAL A 479 -11.10 19.66 -0.83
N LEU A 480 -10.83 18.41 -0.50
CA LEU A 480 -9.54 17.77 -0.77
C LEU A 480 -9.16 17.74 -2.26
N MET A 481 -10.13 17.80 -3.16
CA MET A 481 -9.91 17.96 -4.61
C MET A 481 -9.18 19.26 -4.94
N LEU A 482 -9.35 20.30 -4.12
CA LEU A 482 -8.68 21.60 -4.30
C LEU A 482 -7.22 21.56 -3.79
N LYS A 483 -6.73 20.44 -3.26
CA LYS A 483 -5.38 20.29 -2.70
C LYS A 483 -4.25 20.60 -3.69
N LYS A 484 -4.50 20.56 -4.99
CA LYS A 484 -3.53 21.00 -6.01
C LYS A 484 -3.24 22.49 -5.94
N GLU A 485 -4.23 23.30 -5.61
CA GLU A 485 -4.16 24.75 -5.62
C GLU A 485 -4.12 25.35 -4.20
N TYR A 486 -4.65 24.59 -3.21
CA TYR A 486 -4.75 25.02 -1.83
C TYR A 486 -4.01 24.06 -0.88
N GLU A 487 -3.43 24.61 0.15
CA GLU A 487 -3.09 23.90 1.38
C GLU A 487 -4.37 23.86 2.23
N ILE A 488 -4.86 22.65 2.50
CA ILE A 488 -6.13 22.44 3.20
C ILE A 488 -5.83 21.94 4.60
N THR A 489 -6.35 22.64 5.59
CA THR A 489 -6.26 22.26 7.00
C THR A 489 -7.66 22.18 7.61
N SER A 490 -7.83 21.23 8.52
CA SER A 490 -9.10 20.90 9.15
C SER A 490 -8.91 20.78 10.66
N ASN A 491 -9.91 21.19 11.43
CA ASN A 491 -9.93 21.13 12.90
C ASN A 491 -8.66 21.67 13.58
N ASN A 492 -8.04 22.69 13.01
CA ASN A 492 -6.79 23.25 13.51
C ASN A 492 -7.01 24.58 14.22
N PHE A 493 -6.07 24.96 15.08
CA PHE A 493 -6.16 26.21 15.85
C PHE A 493 -5.84 27.44 15.00
N ALA A 494 -6.69 28.46 15.09
CA ALA A 494 -6.43 29.79 14.58
C ALA A 494 -7.05 30.84 15.51
N GLY A 495 -6.34 31.95 15.72
CA GLY A 495 -6.83 33.00 16.61
C GLY A 495 -7.20 32.48 17.99
N LYS A 496 -8.50 32.53 18.32
CA LYS A 496 -9.02 32.17 19.66
C LYS A 496 -9.83 30.85 19.65
N GLY A 497 -9.67 30.00 18.61
CA GLY A 497 -10.42 28.76 18.53
C GLY A 497 -9.95 27.80 17.46
N ARG A 498 -10.74 26.75 17.23
CA ARG A 498 -10.57 25.81 16.13
C ARG A 498 -11.56 26.12 15.03
N TYR A 499 -11.09 26.17 13.78
CA TYR A 499 -11.92 26.24 12.58
C TYR A 499 -12.18 24.86 12.00
N ASP A 500 -13.28 24.70 11.30
CA ASP A 500 -13.58 23.42 10.64
C ASP A 500 -12.69 23.19 9.43
N LEU A 501 -12.69 24.11 8.45
CA LEU A 501 -11.89 23.97 7.24
C LEU A 501 -11.27 25.31 6.84
N LEU A 502 -9.98 25.28 6.47
CA LEU A 502 -9.26 26.44 5.95
C LEU A 502 -8.46 26.03 4.71
N LEU A 503 -8.67 26.77 3.62
CA LEU A 503 -8.01 26.60 2.34
C LEU A 503 -7.10 27.79 2.07
N LYS A 504 -5.78 27.56 2.19
CA LYS A 504 -4.75 28.56 1.93
C LYS A 504 -4.18 28.36 0.53
N PRO A 505 -4.19 29.37 -0.36
CA PRO A 505 -3.58 29.26 -1.69
C PRO A 505 -2.10 28.87 -1.62
N LYS A 506 -1.66 27.88 -2.39
CA LYS A 506 -0.25 27.49 -2.50
C LYS A 506 0.57 28.44 -3.38
N ASN A 507 -0.08 29.08 -4.33
CA ASN A 507 0.55 30.06 -5.22
C ASN A 507 -0.32 31.32 -5.26
N THR A 508 0.11 32.35 -4.54
CA THR A 508 -0.60 33.63 -4.41
C THR A 508 -0.59 34.47 -5.69
N GLU A 509 0.32 34.21 -6.64
CA GLU A 509 0.31 34.86 -7.96
C GLU A 509 -0.84 34.38 -8.84
N ARG A 510 -1.19 33.07 -8.72
CA ARG A 510 -2.28 32.45 -9.48
C ARG A 510 -3.62 32.52 -8.77
N ARG A 511 -3.61 32.50 -7.44
CA ARG A 511 -4.79 32.51 -6.58
C ARG A 511 -4.57 33.44 -5.41
N LYS A 512 -5.39 34.46 -5.31
CA LYS A 512 -5.29 35.48 -4.24
C LYS A 512 -6.27 35.26 -3.09
N GLU A 513 -7.32 34.44 -3.28
CA GLU A 513 -8.40 34.27 -2.31
C GLU A 513 -8.18 33.03 -1.43
N GLY A 514 -8.09 33.23 -0.12
CA GLY A 514 -8.18 32.19 0.88
C GLY A 514 -9.63 31.89 1.24
N ILE A 515 -9.95 30.66 1.67
CA ILE A 515 -11.32 30.25 1.99
C ILE A 515 -11.35 29.68 3.40
N ILE A 516 -12.32 30.09 4.20
CA ILE A 516 -12.63 29.54 5.52
C ILE A 516 -14.07 29.06 5.50
N LEU A 517 -14.28 27.79 5.86
CA LEU A 517 -15.62 27.22 6.02
C LEU A 517 -15.82 26.85 7.48
N GLU A 518 -16.97 27.24 8.01
CA GLU A 518 -17.48 26.84 9.32
C GLU A 518 -18.82 26.15 9.13
N LEU A 519 -18.98 24.99 9.75
CA LEU A 519 -20.12 24.11 9.56
C LEU A 519 -20.98 24.11 10.81
N LYS A 520 -22.30 24.05 10.65
CA LYS A 520 -23.24 23.92 11.75
C LYS A 520 -24.28 22.86 11.43
N VAL A 521 -24.73 22.16 12.43
CA VAL A 521 -25.82 21.22 12.32
C VAL A 521 -26.97 21.67 13.19
N ALA A 522 -28.08 21.98 12.57
CA ALA A 522 -29.28 22.36 13.30
C ALA A 522 -29.86 21.16 14.06
N LYS A 523 -30.16 21.35 15.33
CA LYS A 523 -30.77 20.30 16.19
C LYS A 523 -32.16 19.96 15.71
N ALA A 524 -32.48 18.66 15.64
CA ALA A 524 -33.76 18.17 15.25
C ALA A 524 -34.77 18.40 16.39
N ASP A 525 -35.84 19.17 16.10
CA ASP A 525 -37.07 19.10 16.86
C ASP A 525 -38.11 18.37 15.99
N ASN A 526 -38.76 17.35 16.52
CA ASN A 526 -39.76 16.60 15.77
C ASN A 526 -40.95 17.52 15.45
N ASN A 527 -41.29 17.67 14.14
CA ASN A 527 -42.42 18.41 13.58
C ASN A 527 -42.19 19.89 13.18
N LEU A 528 -41.01 20.26 12.67
CA LEU A 528 -40.80 21.57 12.05
C LEU A 528 -41.38 21.62 10.63
N SER A 529 -42.02 22.74 10.28
CA SER A 529 -42.37 23.03 8.88
C SER A 529 -41.15 23.38 8.06
N GLU A 530 -41.22 23.30 6.73
CA GLU A 530 -40.10 23.67 5.83
C GLU A 530 -39.60 25.10 6.09
N SER A 531 -40.51 26.05 6.33
CA SER A 531 -40.17 27.44 6.64
C SER A 531 -39.39 27.58 7.95
N GLU A 532 -39.77 26.84 8.99
CA GLU A 532 -39.05 26.85 10.26
C GLU A 532 -37.67 26.22 10.15
N ILE A 533 -37.52 25.19 9.32
CA ILE A 533 -36.21 24.58 9.02
C ILE A 533 -35.29 25.62 8.33
N TYR A 534 -35.80 26.33 7.32
CA TYR A 534 -35.03 27.35 6.62
C TYR A 534 -34.61 28.51 7.52
N GLU A 535 -35.50 29.03 8.35
CA GLU A 535 -35.16 30.09 9.31
C GLU A 535 -34.10 29.64 10.32
N LYS A 536 -34.16 28.38 10.74
CA LYS A 536 -33.17 27.78 11.64
C LYS A 536 -31.81 27.63 10.96
N LEU A 537 -31.76 27.14 9.73
CA LEU A 537 -30.53 27.01 8.92
C LEU A 537 -29.90 28.38 8.64
N GLU A 538 -30.68 29.39 8.31
CA GLU A 538 -30.19 30.75 8.12
C GLU A 538 -29.50 31.30 9.38
N LYS A 539 -30.13 31.11 10.55
CA LYS A 539 -29.59 31.53 11.84
C LYS A 539 -28.28 30.81 12.17
N GLU A 540 -28.19 29.51 11.90
CA GLU A 540 -26.98 28.72 12.11
C GLU A 540 -25.84 29.15 11.15
N CYS A 541 -26.14 29.52 9.90
CA CYS A 541 -25.16 30.10 8.97
C CYS A 541 -24.62 31.44 9.48
N GLU A 542 -25.47 32.29 10.05
CA GLU A 542 -25.05 33.54 10.65
C GLU A 542 -24.17 33.32 11.87
N ALA A 543 -24.54 32.36 12.72
CA ALA A 543 -23.72 31.96 13.87
C ALA A 543 -22.35 31.42 13.44
N ALA A 544 -22.28 30.64 12.35
CA ALA A 544 -21.01 30.18 11.78
C ALA A 544 -20.12 31.36 11.31
N LEU A 545 -20.68 32.29 10.56
CA LEU A 545 -19.95 33.50 10.14
C LEU A 545 -19.50 34.38 11.31
N GLU A 546 -20.35 34.55 12.33
CA GLU A 546 -19.96 35.24 13.54
C GLU A 546 -18.83 34.53 14.30
N GLN A 547 -18.83 33.21 14.33
CA GLN A 547 -17.78 32.41 14.96
C GLN A 547 -16.43 32.65 14.26
N ILE A 548 -16.38 32.64 12.92
CA ILE A 548 -15.19 32.96 12.14
C ILE A 548 -14.61 34.32 12.56
N GLU A 549 -15.46 35.33 12.73
CA GLU A 549 -15.05 36.68 13.11
C GLU A 549 -14.61 36.73 14.58
N LYS A 550 -15.44 36.31 15.52
CA LYS A 550 -15.17 36.37 16.97
C LYS A 550 -13.91 35.59 17.36
N ARG A 551 -13.65 34.47 16.68
CA ARG A 551 -12.49 33.61 16.91
C ARG A 551 -11.27 33.99 16.10
N GLU A 552 -11.38 34.99 15.22
CA GLU A 552 -10.27 35.54 14.42
C GLU A 552 -9.59 34.47 13.53
N TYR A 553 -10.36 33.54 12.95
CA TYR A 553 -9.80 32.46 12.14
C TYR A 553 -9.03 32.96 10.90
N ALA A 554 -9.41 34.11 10.35
CA ALA A 554 -8.74 34.77 9.24
C ALA A 554 -7.29 35.20 9.55
N SER A 555 -6.89 35.25 10.82
CA SER A 555 -5.53 35.64 11.23
C SER A 555 -4.45 34.74 10.61
N VAL A 556 -4.72 33.44 10.44
CA VAL A 556 -3.78 32.48 9.82
C VAL A 556 -3.50 32.84 8.36
N LEU A 557 -4.54 33.23 7.60
CA LEU A 557 -4.40 33.65 6.20
C LEU A 557 -3.71 35.02 6.10
N ARG A 558 -4.09 35.97 6.96
CA ARG A 558 -3.47 37.32 6.99
C ARG A 558 -1.98 37.25 7.34
N ASN A 559 -1.60 36.40 8.30
CA ASN A 559 -0.20 36.18 8.67
C ASN A 559 0.61 35.53 7.53
N ALA A 560 -0.06 34.85 6.60
CA ALA A 560 0.53 34.32 5.37
C ALA A 560 0.49 35.31 4.18
N GLY A 561 0.11 36.58 4.42
CA GLY A 561 0.01 37.62 3.38
C GLY A 561 -1.21 37.51 2.46
N ILE A 562 -2.25 36.78 2.89
CA ILE A 562 -3.49 36.58 2.11
C ILE A 562 -4.58 37.42 2.76
N TYR A 563 -5.00 38.48 2.08
CA TYR A 563 -5.99 39.44 2.58
C TYR A 563 -7.36 39.27 1.92
N ASN A 564 -7.42 38.73 0.70
CA ASN A 564 -8.68 38.40 0.06
C ASN A 564 -9.17 37.04 0.62
N ILE A 565 -10.20 37.08 1.45
CA ILE A 565 -10.68 35.93 2.22
C ILE A 565 -12.17 35.75 2.04
N LEU A 566 -12.57 34.58 1.49
CA LEU A 566 -13.94 34.12 1.43
C LEU A 566 -14.27 33.36 2.72
N LYS A 567 -15.20 33.87 3.50
CA LYS A 567 -15.72 33.26 4.72
C LYS A 567 -17.07 32.64 4.40
N VAL A 568 -17.25 31.35 4.64
CA VAL A 568 -18.44 30.58 4.31
C VAL A 568 -18.98 29.92 5.56
N GLY A 569 -20.24 30.18 5.90
CA GLY A 569 -20.99 29.46 6.91
C GLY A 569 -21.98 28.52 6.22
N ALA A 570 -21.89 27.22 6.48
CA ALA A 570 -22.80 26.22 5.97
C ALA A 570 -23.55 25.53 7.11
N ALA A 571 -24.88 25.44 7.01
CA ALA A 571 -25.72 24.82 8.00
C ALA A 571 -26.52 23.67 7.40
N PHE A 572 -26.63 22.56 8.13
CA PHE A 572 -27.26 21.32 7.67
C PHE A 572 -28.39 20.89 8.59
N PHE A 573 -29.44 20.32 7.99
CA PHE A 573 -30.53 19.66 8.68
C PHE A 573 -31.01 18.46 7.83
N GLY A 574 -30.51 17.26 8.10
CA GLY A 574 -30.72 16.12 7.20
C GLY A 574 -30.22 16.42 5.79
N LYS A 575 -31.11 16.44 4.81
CA LYS A 575 -30.79 16.77 3.41
C LYS A 575 -30.94 18.26 3.07
N GLU A 576 -31.50 19.04 4.00
CA GLU A 576 -31.65 20.47 3.82
C GLU A 576 -30.35 21.19 4.19
N LEU A 577 -30.03 22.21 3.42
CA LEU A 577 -28.79 22.96 3.48
C LEU A 577 -29.05 24.43 3.23
N GLU A 578 -28.38 25.27 4.00
CA GLU A 578 -28.22 26.69 3.72
C GLU A 578 -26.74 27.09 3.75
N VAL A 579 -26.35 28.05 2.93
CA VAL A 579 -24.98 28.58 2.86
C VAL A 579 -25.00 30.09 2.77
N LYS A 580 -24.31 30.75 3.69
CA LYS A 580 -24.09 32.20 3.68
C LYS A 580 -22.59 32.51 3.59
N PHE A 581 -22.23 33.65 3.07
CA PHE A 581 -20.84 34.04 2.96
C PHE A 581 -20.59 35.51 3.20
N LYS A 582 -19.34 35.82 3.54
CA LYS A 582 -18.79 37.19 3.61
C LYS A 582 -17.44 37.22 2.92
N ARG A 583 -17.12 38.32 2.26
CA ARG A 583 -15.78 38.55 1.70
C ARG A 583 -15.07 39.65 2.47
N GLU A 584 -13.81 39.39 2.74
CA GLU A 584 -12.84 40.35 3.24
C GLU A 584 -11.84 40.61 2.10
N VAL A 585 -11.64 41.90 1.73
CA VAL A 585 -10.76 42.31 0.63
C VAL A 585 -9.67 43.18 1.18
#